data_53867c9870996a755237fe089eaaf766
#
_entry.id   53867c9870996a755237fe089eaaf766
#
_cell.length_a   1.000
_cell.length_b   1.000
_cell.length_c   1.000
_cell.angle_alpha   90.00
_cell.angle_beta   90.00
_cell.angle_gamma   90.00
#
_symmetry.space_group_name_H-M   'P 1'
#
loop_
_entity.id
_entity.type
_entity.pdbx_description
1 polymer ?
#
loop_
_entity_poly.entity_id
_entity_poly.type
_entity_poly.pdbx_seq_one_letter_code
_entity_poly.pdbx_strand_id
1 'polypeptide(L)'
;MQKSATFRPLAATGPNAEQIDYWNEKSGPKWVEHQEMLDTQIGPIGEEAMARAKIAPGERVLDVGCGCGQTSLQLAERVGTRGHVLGVDISGVMLARARERAAAAGASRVDFQLADAQTASFPRSFDLVYSRFGVMFFADPVVAFANLRRALVPGGRLAFACWQQLDRNPWITVPMSAAAKHISLPPPPPPGAPGPGSLADPERVARILDQAGFRDVSLEALETKVRVAGDGGVEAATRFLLEGVGPTSQAMRDASAGTMEAVTSAVRTALEPYLTPRGVELGASVWIVMASGA
;
A
#
# COMPACT_ATOMS: atom_id res chain seq x y z
N MET A 1 34.90 -5.49 1.78
CA MET A 1 34.15 -5.13 0.54
C MET A 1 33.15 -6.25 0.26
N GLN A 2 31.92 -6.14 0.77
CA GLN A 2 30.84 -7.05 0.41
C GLN A 2 30.40 -6.68 -1.01
N LYS A 3 30.46 -7.67 -1.93
CA LYS A 3 29.95 -7.53 -3.29
C LYS A 3 28.45 -7.20 -3.17
N SER A 4 28.03 -6.04 -3.66
CA SER A 4 26.64 -5.72 -3.94
C SER A 4 26.07 -6.89 -4.73
N ALA A 5 25.19 -7.66 -4.12
CA ALA A 5 24.44 -8.68 -4.83
C ALA A 5 23.63 -7.96 -5.91
N THR A 6 24.00 -8.14 -7.16
CA THR A 6 23.24 -7.65 -8.31
C THR A 6 21.85 -8.27 -8.22
N PHE A 7 20.90 -7.45 -7.80
CA PHE A 7 19.52 -7.85 -7.64
C PHE A 7 18.94 -8.10 -9.04
N ARG A 8 18.59 -9.35 -9.34
CA ARG A 8 17.90 -9.68 -10.59
C ARG A 8 16.42 -9.32 -10.42
N PRO A 9 15.89 -8.36 -11.20
CA PRO A 9 14.49 -7.98 -11.11
C PRO A 9 13.58 -9.18 -11.41
N LEU A 10 12.39 -9.18 -10.83
CA LEU A 10 11.36 -10.15 -11.18
C LEU A 10 11.00 -9.93 -12.67
N ALA A 11 10.97 -11.01 -13.45
CA ALA A 11 10.59 -10.91 -14.84
C ALA A 11 9.11 -10.48 -14.93
N ALA A 12 8.81 -9.48 -15.75
CA ALA A 12 7.46 -9.01 -16.00
C ALA A 12 6.70 -10.02 -16.88
N THR A 13 6.34 -11.15 -16.27
CA THR A 13 5.62 -12.25 -16.91
C THR A 13 4.45 -12.69 -16.04
N GLY A 14 3.52 -13.46 -16.62
CA GLY A 14 2.35 -13.94 -15.89
C GLY A 14 1.26 -12.90 -15.70
N PRO A 15 0.30 -13.17 -14.83
CA PRO A 15 -0.91 -12.34 -14.72
C PRO A 15 -0.65 -10.92 -14.23
N ASN A 16 0.38 -10.70 -13.39
CA ASN A 16 0.74 -9.41 -12.83
C ASN A 16 1.90 -8.69 -13.57
N ALA A 17 2.20 -9.07 -14.81
CA ALA A 17 3.31 -8.49 -15.59
C ALA A 17 3.28 -6.94 -15.62
N GLU A 18 2.12 -6.33 -15.88
CA GLU A 18 1.95 -4.89 -15.90
C GLU A 18 2.23 -4.24 -14.54
N GLN A 19 1.84 -4.90 -13.44
CA GLN A 19 2.11 -4.41 -12.08
C GLN A 19 3.60 -4.54 -11.74
N ILE A 20 4.26 -5.61 -12.19
CA ILE A 20 5.70 -5.77 -12.01
C ILE A 20 6.45 -4.62 -12.69
N ASP A 21 6.12 -4.30 -13.96
CA ASP A 21 6.72 -3.17 -14.67
C ASP A 21 6.41 -1.84 -13.97
N TYR A 22 5.15 -1.62 -13.61
CA TYR A 22 4.72 -0.38 -12.98
C TYR A 22 5.46 -0.10 -11.66
N TRP A 23 5.59 -1.12 -10.79
CA TRP A 23 6.21 -0.97 -9.48
C TRP A 23 7.74 -1.03 -9.50
N ASN A 24 8.36 -1.48 -10.59
CA ASN A 24 9.82 -1.42 -10.73
C ASN A 24 10.30 -0.19 -11.49
N GLU A 25 9.59 0.24 -12.55
CA GLU A 25 10.06 1.28 -13.46
C GLU A 25 9.43 2.66 -13.21
N LYS A 26 8.21 2.71 -12.66
CA LYS A 26 7.43 3.95 -12.59
C LYS A 26 7.17 4.41 -11.15
N SER A 27 6.45 3.63 -10.38
CA SER A 27 5.97 4.04 -9.06
C SER A 27 6.94 3.68 -7.93
N GLY A 28 7.59 2.53 -8.00
CA GLY A 28 8.52 2.08 -6.97
C GLY A 28 9.68 3.03 -6.69
N PRO A 29 10.39 3.55 -7.71
CA PRO A 29 11.44 4.55 -7.49
C PRO A 29 10.95 5.81 -6.77
N LYS A 30 9.77 6.32 -7.15
CA LYS A 30 9.14 7.47 -6.47
C LYS A 30 8.71 7.14 -5.05
N TRP A 31 8.24 5.91 -4.83
CA TRP A 31 7.90 5.45 -3.48
C TRP A 31 9.12 5.40 -2.56
N VAL A 32 10.28 4.97 -3.07
CA VAL A 32 11.56 4.99 -2.35
C VAL A 32 11.99 6.43 -2.05
N GLU A 33 11.91 7.33 -3.03
CA GLU A 33 12.24 8.75 -2.88
C GLU A 33 11.42 9.43 -1.79
N HIS A 34 10.11 9.15 -1.74
CA HIS A 34 9.17 9.78 -0.81
C HIS A 34 8.81 8.90 0.39
N GLN A 35 9.60 7.85 0.67
CA GLN A 35 9.27 6.81 1.65
C GLN A 35 8.90 7.37 3.03
N GLU A 36 9.63 8.34 3.56
CA GLU A 36 9.37 8.89 4.89
C GLU A 36 8.04 9.66 4.97
N MET A 37 7.72 10.42 3.91
CA MET A 37 6.43 11.12 3.82
C MET A 37 5.26 10.13 3.71
N LEU A 38 5.42 9.09 2.89
CA LEU A 38 4.43 8.03 2.75
C LEU A 38 4.23 7.25 4.05
N ASP A 39 5.31 6.91 4.74
CA ASP A 39 5.25 6.26 6.04
C ASP A 39 4.50 7.11 7.08
N THR A 40 4.72 8.41 7.07
CA THR A 40 3.99 9.35 7.93
C THR A 40 2.51 9.43 7.55
N GLN A 41 2.20 9.42 6.26
CA GLN A 41 0.84 9.56 5.76
C GLN A 41 -0.03 8.34 6.03
N ILE A 42 0.47 7.14 5.76
CA ILE A 42 -0.32 5.91 5.82
C ILE A 42 0.07 4.94 6.96
N GLY A 43 1.13 5.25 7.69
CA GLY A 43 1.59 4.47 8.85
C GLY A 43 0.49 4.26 9.91
N PRO A 44 -0.21 5.33 10.36
CA PRO A 44 -1.28 5.20 11.35
C PRO A 44 -2.40 4.23 10.94
N ILE A 45 -2.73 4.16 9.64
CA ILE A 45 -3.71 3.20 9.12
C ILE A 45 -3.21 1.76 9.28
N GLY A 46 -1.92 1.54 8.99
CA GLY A 46 -1.30 0.23 9.17
C GLY A 46 -1.27 -0.20 10.63
N GLU A 47 -0.97 0.72 11.55
CA GLU A 47 -0.98 0.44 12.99
C GLU A 47 -2.36 0.07 13.50
N GLU A 48 -3.42 0.74 13.04
CA GLU A 48 -4.79 0.42 13.39
C GLU A 48 -5.19 -0.98 12.87
N ALA A 49 -4.80 -1.32 11.63
CA ALA A 49 -5.02 -2.66 11.10
C ALA A 49 -4.27 -3.74 11.90
N MET A 50 -3.03 -3.47 12.33
CA MET A 50 -2.26 -4.38 13.19
C MET A 50 -2.88 -4.54 14.57
N ALA A 51 -3.42 -3.47 15.16
CA ALA A 51 -4.10 -3.52 16.45
C ALA A 51 -5.35 -4.42 16.39
N ARG A 52 -6.16 -4.28 15.33
CA ARG A 52 -7.35 -5.13 15.12
C ARG A 52 -6.98 -6.58 14.79
N ALA A 53 -5.84 -6.80 14.13
CA ALA A 53 -5.33 -8.14 13.86
C ALA A 53 -4.91 -8.91 15.12
N LYS A 54 -4.79 -8.24 16.29
CA LYS A 54 -4.43 -8.84 17.59
C LYS A 54 -3.18 -9.71 17.50
N ILE A 55 -2.12 -9.15 16.94
CA ILE A 55 -0.85 -9.85 16.72
C ILE A 55 -0.26 -10.28 18.07
N ALA A 56 0.06 -11.58 18.20
CA ALA A 56 0.63 -12.13 19.42
C ALA A 56 2.15 -12.34 19.31
N PRO A 57 2.90 -12.23 20.42
CA PRO A 57 4.31 -12.57 20.45
C PRO A 57 4.56 -14.03 20.04
N GLY A 58 5.52 -14.24 19.14
CA GLY A 58 5.88 -15.57 18.63
C GLY A 58 5.20 -15.94 17.31
N GLU A 59 4.26 -15.15 16.81
CA GLU A 59 3.61 -15.42 15.53
C GLU A 59 4.56 -15.28 14.34
N ARG A 60 4.25 -16.03 13.29
CA ARG A 60 4.87 -15.92 11.96
C ARG A 60 3.92 -15.17 11.04
N VAL A 61 4.39 -14.07 10.49
CA VAL A 61 3.58 -13.17 9.67
C VAL A 61 4.11 -13.10 8.24
N LEU A 62 3.21 -13.20 7.26
CA LEU A 62 3.47 -12.88 5.85
C LEU A 62 2.93 -11.48 5.56
N ASP A 63 3.83 -10.52 5.32
CA ASP A 63 3.48 -9.13 4.98
C ASP A 63 3.49 -8.95 3.45
N VAL A 64 2.30 -8.85 2.86
CA VAL A 64 2.10 -8.86 1.40
C VAL A 64 2.04 -7.43 0.85
N GLY A 65 2.89 -7.14 -0.15
CA GLY A 65 3.09 -5.78 -0.66
C GLY A 65 3.79 -4.91 0.39
N CYS A 66 4.85 -5.43 1.00
CA CYS A 66 5.53 -4.78 2.12
C CYS A 66 6.28 -3.49 1.74
N GLY A 67 6.47 -3.24 0.46
CA GLY A 67 7.12 -2.05 -0.08
C GLY A 67 8.51 -1.79 0.51
N CYS A 68 8.70 -0.59 1.06
CA CYS A 68 9.94 -0.18 1.74
C CYS A 68 10.05 -0.70 3.19
N GLY A 69 9.23 -1.67 3.59
CA GLY A 69 9.39 -2.47 4.80
C GLY A 69 8.90 -1.85 6.10
N GLN A 70 8.18 -0.72 6.10
CA GLN A 70 7.67 -0.13 7.34
C GLN A 70 6.80 -1.12 8.11
N THR A 71 5.81 -1.71 7.46
CA THR A 71 4.89 -2.67 8.07
C THR A 71 5.62 -3.91 8.58
N SER A 72 6.57 -4.43 7.80
CA SER A 72 7.36 -5.60 8.20
C SER A 72 8.17 -5.34 9.48
N LEU A 73 8.77 -4.16 9.62
CA LEU A 73 9.50 -3.77 10.84
C LEU A 73 8.56 -3.62 12.04
N GLN A 74 7.42 -2.95 11.87
CA GLN A 74 6.41 -2.80 12.93
C GLN A 74 5.81 -4.15 13.36
N LEU A 75 5.60 -5.08 12.42
CA LEU A 75 5.16 -6.44 12.69
C LEU A 75 6.22 -7.21 13.49
N ALA A 76 7.51 -7.08 13.12
CA ALA A 76 8.61 -7.73 13.81
C ALA A 76 8.73 -7.31 15.29
N GLU A 77 8.51 -6.04 15.58
CA GLU A 77 8.45 -5.53 16.95
C GLU A 77 7.32 -6.20 17.75
N ARG A 78 6.14 -6.38 17.15
CA ARG A 78 4.97 -6.99 17.80
C ARG A 78 5.12 -8.48 18.03
N VAL A 79 5.64 -9.23 17.04
CA VAL A 79 5.85 -10.67 17.20
C VAL A 79 7.04 -11.00 18.10
N GLY A 80 7.95 -10.05 18.31
CA GLY A 80 9.09 -10.16 19.23
C GLY A 80 10.11 -11.22 18.82
N THR A 81 11.00 -11.58 19.77
CA THR A 81 12.19 -12.40 19.48
C THR A 81 11.89 -13.84 19.09
N ARG A 82 10.69 -14.36 19.39
CA ARG A 82 10.26 -15.72 19.04
C ARG A 82 9.45 -15.78 17.75
N GLY A 83 8.97 -14.63 17.25
CA GLY A 83 8.23 -14.54 16.01
C GLY A 83 9.13 -14.34 14.80
N HIS A 84 8.51 -14.25 13.64
CA HIS A 84 9.20 -14.02 12.37
C HIS A 84 8.28 -13.32 11.36
N VAL A 85 8.83 -12.43 10.55
CA VAL A 85 8.10 -11.74 9.48
C VAL A 85 8.78 -12.02 8.15
N LEU A 86 7.99 -12.43 7.16
CA LEU A 86 8.40 -12.47 5.76
C LEU A 86 7.67 -11.36 5.01
N GLY A 87 8.40 -10.31 4.62
CA GLY A 87 7.91 -9.29 3.73
C GLY A 87 8.05 -9.72 2.27
N VAL A 88 6.97 -9.62 1.50
CA VAL A 88 6.95 -10.00 0.08
C VAL A 88 6.49 -8.82 -0.75
N ASP A 89 7.22 -8.52 -1.82
CA ASP A 89 6.86 -7.48 -2.80
C ASP A 89 7.33 -7.86 -4.20
N ILE A 90 6.67 -7.33 -5.23
CA ILE A 90 7.06 -7.47 -6.65
C ILE A 90 8.12 -6.44 -7.07
N SER A 91 8.32 -5.40 -6.26
CA SER A 91 9.26 -4.31 -6.53
C SER A 91 10.63 -4.55 -5.91
N GLY A 92 11.60 -4.82 -6.76
CA GLY A 92 12.98 -4.99 -6.33
C GLY A 92 13.60 -3.75 -5.73
N VAL A 93 13.26 -2.57 -6.26
CA VAL A 93 13.79 -1.29 -5.76
C VAL A 93 13.26 -0.95 -4.38
N MET A 94 11.98 -1.23 -4.11
CA MET A 94 11.40 -1.03 -2.79
C MET A 94 11.96 -2.02 -1.77
N LEU A 95 12.13 -3.30 -2.15
CA LEU A 95 12.73 -4.31 -1.29
C LEU A 95 14.22 -4.03 -0.98
N ALA A 96 14.97 -3.42 -1.89
CA ALA A 96 16.32 -2.98 -1.59
C ALA A 96 16.30 -1.97 -0.42
N ARG A 97 15.41 -0.98 -0.50
CA ARG A 97 15.20 -0.01 0.59
C ARG A 97 14.74 -0.67 1.90
N ALA A 98 13.82 -1.66 1.82
CA ALA A 98 13.36 -2.40 2.98
C ALA A 98 14.51 -3.13 3.71
N ARG A 99 15.40 -3.78 2.96
CA ARG A 99 16.59 -4.45 3.51
C ARG A 99 17.57 -3.49 4.17
N GLU A 100 17.82 -2.32 3.56
CA GLU A 100 18.65 -1.27 4.16
C GLU A 100 18.08 -0.82 5.51
N ARG A 101 16.77 -0.59 5.57
CA ARG A 101 16.08 -0.18 6.80
C ARG A 101 16.11 -1.25 7.87
N ALA A 102 15.89 -2.50 7.51
CA ALA A 102 15.97 -3.62 8.45
C ALA A 102 17.39 -3.79 9.02
N ALA A 103 18.41 -3.66 8.18
CA ALA A 103 19.80 -3.70 8.61
C ALA A 103 20.15 -2.55 9.56
N ALA A 104 19.72 -1.33 9.23
CA ALA A 104 19.92 -0.14 10.07
C ALA A 104 19.21 -0.26 11.43
N ALA A 105 18.03 -0.89 11.48
CA ALA A 105 17.27 -1.15 12.70
C ALA A 105 17.75 -2.39 13.48
N GLY A 106 18.70 -3.17 12.96
CA GLY A 106 19.12 -4.43 13.58
C GLY A 106 18.00 -5.49 13.63
N ALA A 107 17.03 -5.42 12.72
CA ALA A 107 15.83 -6.26 12.71
C ALA A 107 16.13 -7.68 12.19
N SER A 108 16.63 -8.56 13.04
CA SER A 108 17.06 -9.93 12.69
C SER A 108 15.89 -10.92 12.48
N ARG A 109 14.65 -10.50 12.70
CA ARG A 109 13.44 -11.35 12.59
C ARG A 109 12.59 -11.00 11.38
N VAL A 110 13.15 -10.27 10.42
CA VAL A 110 12.50 -9.90 9.16
C VAL A 110 13.34 -10.39 8.01
N ASP A 111 12.71 -11.16 7.12
CA ASP A 111 13.25 -11.48 5.81
C ASP A 111 12.42 -10.83 4.71
N PHE A 112 13.04 -10.58 3.55
CA PHE A 112 12.37 -9.99 2.39
C PHE A 112 12.56 -10.86 1.15
N GLN A 113 11.43 -11.19 0.51
CA GLN A 113 11.39 -12.00 -0.70
C GLN A 113 10.83 -11.19 -1.88
N LEU A 114 11.55 -11.18 -2.99
CA LEU A 114 11.03 -10.68 -4.27
C LEU A 114 10.18 -11.78 -4.90
N ALA A 115 8.87 -11.57 -4.92
CA ALA A 115 7.95 -12.54 -5.51
C ALA A 115 6.58 -11.90 -5.78
N ASP A 116 5.88 -12.43 -6.78
CA ASP A 116 4.45 -12.16 -6.98
C ASP A 116 3.63 -13.04 -6.03
N ALA A 117 3.00 -12.42 -5.03
CA ALA A 117 2.22 -13.12 -4.03
C ALA A 117 0.98 -13.84 -4.59
N GLN A 118 0.52 -13.48 -5.80
CA GLN A 118 -0.56 -14.20 -6.47
C GLN A 118 -0.12 -15.60 -6.92
N THR A 119 1.13 -15.76 -7.34
CA THR A 119 1.61 -16.98 -8.02
C THR A 119 2.72 -17.72 -7.26
N ALA A 120 3.41 -17.04 -6.35
CA ALA A 120 4.51 -17.63 -5.58
C ALA A 120 4.01 -18.73 -4.61
N SER A 121 4.83 -19.74 -4.42
CA SER A 121 4.57 -20.78 -3.42
C SER A 121 5.13 -20.34 -2.05
N PHE A 122 4.28 -20.40 -1.04
CA PHE A 122 4.67 -20.15 0.35
C PHE A 122 4.47 -21.42 1.20
N PRO A 123 5.35 -21.66 2.18
CA PRO A 123 5.14 -22.77 3.12
C PRO A 123 3.89 -22.49 3.96
N ARG A 124 3.14 -23.53 4.31
CA ARG A 124 1.99 -23.45 5.24
C ARG A 124 2.49 -23.29 6.67
N SER A 125 2.89 -22.07 7.03
CA SER A 125 3.57 -21.81 8.29
C SER A 125 3.25 -20.45 8.94
N PHE A 126 2.33 -19.68 8.37
CA PHE A 126 2.01 -18.34 8.86
C PHE A 126 0.74 -18.35 9.71
N ASP A 127 0.81 -17.66 10.84
CA ASP A 127 -0.34 -17.43 11.72
C ASP A 127 -1.19 -16.26 11.20
N LEU A 128 -0.55 -15.32 10.52
CA LEU A 128 -1.17 -14.13 9.96
C LEU A 128 -0.64 -13.85 8.55
N VAL A 129 -1.55 -13.59 7.61
CA VAL A 129 -1.27 -12.84 6.38
C VAL A 129 -1.72 -11.41 6.61
N TYR A 130 -0.81 -10.46 6.42
CA TYR A 130 -1.07 -9.03 6.60
C TYR A 130 -0.80 -8.25 5.32
N SER A 131 -1.53 -7.15 5.09
CA SER A 131 -1.20 -6.21 4.01
C SER A 131 -1.71 -4.81 4.33
N ARG A 132 -0.90 -3.79 4.04
CA ARG A 132 -1.35 -2.40 3.99
C ARG A 132 -1.34 -1.92 2.54
N PHE A 133 -2.51 -1.89 1.91
CA PHE A 133 -2.74 -1.42 0.54
C PHE A 133 -2.09 -2.26 -0.59
N GLY A 134 -1.29 -3.29 -0.30
CA GLY A 134 -0.60 -4.09 -1.33
C GLY A 134 -1.55 -5.01 -2.10
N VAL A 135 -2.56 -5.59 -1.44
CA VAL A 135 -3.48 -6.57 -2.05
C VAL A 135 -4.45 -5.99 -3.08
N MET A 136 -4.53 -4.66 -3.20
CA MET A 136 -5.36 -3.99 -4.19
C MET A 136 -4.85 -4.12 -5.63
N PHE A 137 -3.63 -4.62 -5.83
CA PHE A 137 -2.95 -4.63 -7.13
C PHE A 137 -2.91 -6.01 -7.79
N PHE A 138 -3.60 -7.01 -7.27
CA PHE A 138 -3.69 -8.32 -7.89
C PHE A 138 -4.52 -8.29 -9.17
N ALA A 139 -4.02 -8.92 -10.24
CA ALA A 139 -4.75 -9.11 -11.49
C ALA A 139 -5.96 -10.03 -11.30
N ASP A 140 -5.80 -11.09 -10.51
CA ASP A 140 -6.88 -11.97 -10.08
C ASP A 140 -6.88 -12.09 -8.55
N PRO A 141 -7.69 -11.29 -7.86
CA PRO A 141 -7.70 -11.30 -6.40
C PRO A 141 -8.23 -12.62 -5.81
N VAL A 142 -9.12 -13.35 -6.48
CA VAL A 142 -9.60 -14.65 -5.97
C VAL A 142 -8.47 -15.67 -5.95
N VAL A 143 -7.72 -15.79 -7.03
CA VAL A 143 -6.55 -16.67 -7.12
C VAL A 143 -5.47 -16.25 -6.10
N ALA A 144 -5.21 -14.95 -5.97
CA ALA A 144 -4.23 -14.42 -5.05
C ALA A 144 -4.59 -14.74 -3.58
N PHE A 145 -5.81 -14.41 -3.15
CA PHE A 145 -6.25 -14.69 -1.79
C PHE A 145 -6.33 -16.19 -1.51
N ALA A 146 -6.74 -17.03 -2.47
CA ALA A 146 -6.69 -18.48 -2.31
C ALA A 146 -5.24 -19.00 -2.14
N ASN A 147 -4.27 -18.39 -2.83
CA ASN A 147 -2.86 -18.71 -2.65
C ASN A 147 -2.37 -18.32 -1.24
N LEU A 148 -2.70 -17.11 -0.80
CA LEU A 148 -2.35 -16.61 0.53
C LEU A 148 -2.97 -17.45 1.65
N ARG A 149 -4.23 -17.89 1.48
CA ARG A 149 -4.89 -18.78 2.44
C ARG A 149 -4.14 -20.11 2.62
N ARG A 150 -3.58 -20.67 1.55
CA ARG A 150 -2.79 -21.92 1.62
C ARG A 150 -1.51 -21.76 2.46
N ALA A 151 -0.99 -20.55 2.59
CA ALA A 151 0.18 -20.25 3.43
C ALA A 151 -0.14 -20.20 4.93
N LEU A 152 -1.43 -20.08 5.30
CA LEU A 152 -1.86 -20.04 6.69
C LEU A 152 -1.86 -21.42 7.33
N VAL A 153 -1.45 -21.49 8.59
CA VAL A 153 -1.68 -22.67 9.45
C VAL A 153 -3.19 -22.82 9.77
N PRO A 154 -3.63 -24.01 10.25
CA PRO A 154 -4.98 -24.13 10.81
C PRO A 154 -5.22 -23.08 11.91
N GLY A 155 -6.33 -22.35 11.83
CA GLY A 155 -6.63 -21.23 12.72
C GLY A 155 -5.90 -19.93 12.43
N GLY A 156 -5.08 -19.89 11.38
CA GLY A 156 -4.45 -18.67 10.90
C GLY A 156 -5.47 -17.69 10.31
N ARG A 157 -5.09 -16.43 10.20
CA ARG A 157 -5.99 -15.34 9.81
C ARG A 157 -5.39 -14.40 8.77
N LEU A 158 -6.27 -13.66 8.11
CA LEU A 158 -5.96 -12.57 7.19
C LEU A 158 -6.34 -11.23 7.83
N ALA A 159 -5.50 -10.22 7.67
CA ALA A 159 -5.80 -8.83 8.01
C ALA A 159 -5.25 -7.89 6.95
N PHE A 160 -6.05 -6.97 6.42
CA PHE A 160 -5.52 -5.96 5.52
C PHE A 160 -6.30 -4.65 5.56
N ALA A 161 -5.63 -3.58 5.13
CA ALA A 161 -6.25 -2.29 4.87
C ALA A 161 -6.35 -2.03 3.36
N CYS A 162 -7.50 -1.55 2.89
CA CYS A 162 -7.71 -1.06 1.53
C CYS A 162 -8.56 0.20 1.51
N TRP A 163 -8.42 1.03 0.46
CA TRP A 163 -9.22 2.25 0.35
C TRP A 163 -10.70 1.94 0.11
N GLN A 164 -11.58 2.76 0.70
CA GLN A 164 -12.97 2.86 0.30
C GLN A 164 -13.11 3.61 -1.02
N GLN A 165 -14.35 3.86 -1.47
CA GLN A 165 -14.63 4.61 -2.70
C GLN A 165 -13.88 5.95 -2.70
N LEU A 166 -13.46 6.39 -3.89
CA LEU A 166 -12.63 7.59 -4.03
C LEU A 166 -13.32 8.85 -3.49
N ASP A 167 -14.63 8.97 -3.62
CA ASP A 167 -15.44 10.10 -3.12
C ASP A 167 -15.42 10.23 -1.60
N ARG A 168 -15.08 9.16 -0.88
CA ARG A 168 -14.88 9.17 0.57
C ARG A 168 -13.43 9.50 0.98
N ASN A 169 -12.59 9.85 0.03
CA ASN A 169 -11.16 10.12 0.25
C ASN A 169 -10.77 11.54 -0.21
N PRO A 170 -11.08 12.59 0.58
CA PRO A 170 -10.72 13.98 0.29
C PRO A 170 -9.25 14.18 -0.06
N TRP A 171 -8.32 13.41 0.51
CA TRP A 171 -6.90 13.50 0.19
C TRP A 171 -6.58 13.17 -1.28
N ILE A 172 -7.49 12.44 -1.97
CA ILE A 172 -7.43 12.17 -3.42
C ILE A 172 -8.30 13.16 -4.18
N THR A 173 -9.57 13.35 -3.74
CA THR A 173 -10.57 14.06 -4.54
C THR A 173 -10.37 15.57 -4.55
N VAL A 174 -9.87 16.17 -3.48
CA VAL A 174 -9.61 17.61 -3.41
C VAL A 174 -8.56 18.05 -4.44
N PRO A 175 -7.33 17.49 -4.46
CA PRO A 175 -6.33 17.87 -5.46
C PRO A 175 -6.72 17.47 -6.88
N MET A 176 -7.37 16.32 -7.09
CA MET A 176 -7.85 15.91 -8.40
C MET A 176 -8.93 16.85 -8.96
N SER A 177 -9.89 17.27 -8.14
CA SER A 177 -10.94 18.22 -8.55
C SER A 177 -10.37 19.61 -8.89
N ALA A 178 -9.32 20.03 -8.19
CA ALA A 178 -8.61 21.26 -8.52
C ALA A 178 -7.86 21.14 -9.85
N ALA A 179 -7.15 20.03 -10.07
CA ALA A 179 -6.42 19.75 -11.30
C ALA A 179 -7.36 19.63 -12.52
N ALA A 180 -8.54 19.01 -12.35
CA ALA A 180 -9.53 18.80 -13.41
C ALA A 180 -10.06 20.08 -14.06
N LYS A 181 -9.86 21.25 -13.43
CA LYS A 181 -10.22 22.55 -14.01
C LYS A 181 -9.25 22.98 -15.13
N HIS A 182 -8.07 22.37 -15.20
CA HIS A 182 -6.99 22.75 -16.09
C HIS A 182 -6.51 21.61 -17.00
N ILE A 183 -6.85 20.36 -16.65
CA ILE A 183 -6.50 19.17 -17.43
C ILE A 183 -7.69 18.24 -17.59
N SER A 184 -7.71 17.49 -18.69
CA SER A 184 -8.61 16.34 -18.83
C SER A 184 -8.06 15.19 -18.01
N LEU A 185 -8.81 14.76 -16.99
CA LEU A 185 -8.44 13.56 -16.24
C LEU A 185 -8.62 12.31 -17.11
N PRO A 186 -7.76 11.29 -16.97
CA PRO A 186 -7.98 10.02 -17.62
C PRO A 186 -9.32 9.41 -17.15
N PRO A 187 -9.95 8.60 -18.02
CA PRO A 187 -11.17 7.89 -17.60
C PRO A 187 -10.87 7.01 -16.39
N PRO A 188 -11.86 6.79 -15.52
CA PRO A 188 -11.69 5.88 -14.40
C PRO A 188 -11.35 4.47 -14.91
N PRO A 189 -10.49 3.73 -14.21
CA PRO A 189 -10.20 2.35 -14.60
C PRO A 189 -11.47 1.50 -14.57
N PRO A 190 -11.54 0.42 -15.36
CA PRO A 190 -12.65 -0.52 -15.33
C PRO A 190 -12.90 -1.02 -13.89
N PRO A 191 -14.17 -1.31 -13.53
CA PRO A 191 -14.47 -1.85 -12.21
C PRO A 191 -13.66 -3.10 -11.89
N GLY A 192 -12.97 -3.10 -10.76
CA GLY A 192 -12.14 -4.21 -10.31
C GLY A 192 -10.76 -4.33 -10.95
N ALA A 193 -10.37 -3.41 -11.83
CA ALA A 193 -9.00 -3.34 -12.33
C ALA A 193 -8.01 -3.12 -11.16
N PRO A 194 -6.80 -3.71 -11.23
CA PRO A 194 -5.78 -3.53 -10.20
C PRO A 194 -5.49 -2.05 -9.92
N GLY A 195 -5.53 -1.67 -8.66
CA GLY A 195 -5.31 -0.28 -8.26
C GLY A 195 -6.03 0.09 -6.96
N PRO A 196 -5.88 1.34 -6.49
CA PRO A 196 -6.42 1.79 -5.21
C PRO A 196 -7.92 1.55 -5.01
N GLY A 197 -8.72 1.58 -6.10
CA GLY A 197 -10.17 1.38 -6.06
C GLY A 197 -10.63 -0.09 -6.23
N SER A 198 -9.74 -1.04 -6.47
CA SER A 198 -10.11 -2.42 -6.83
C SER A 198 -10.90 -3.17 -5.74
N LEU A 199 -10.67 -2.84 -4.48
CA LEU A 199 -11.31 -3.41 -3.29
C LEU A 199 -12.16 -2.38 -2.51
N ALA A 200 -12.62 -1.32 -3.16
CA ALA A 200 -13.39 -0.26 -2.51
C ALA A 200 -14.83 -0.70 -2.15
N ASP A 201 -15.42 -1.60 -2.94
CA ASP A 201 -16.76 -2.16 -2.71
C ASP A 201 -16.70 -3.31 -1.68
N PRO A 202 -17.33 -3.16 -0.50
CA PRO A 202 -17.28 -4.16 0.56
C PRO A 202 -17.95 -5.48 0.16
N GLU A 203 -19.00 -5.46 -0.66
CA GLU A 203 -19.64 -6.68 -1.13
C GLU A 203 -18.73 -7.46 -2.08
N ARG A 204 -17.99 -6.74 -2.94
CA ARG A 204 -16.98 -7.36 -3.80
C ARG A 204 -15.87 -8.01 -2.97
N VAL A 205 -15.37 -7.34 -1.93
CA VAL A 205 -14.35 -7.91 -1.03
C VAL A 205 -14.85 -9.18 -0.37
N ALA A 206 -16.07 -9.16 0.18
CA ALA A 206 -16.66 -10.34 0.81
C ALA A 206 -16.79 -11.51 -0.17
N ARG A 207 -17.27 -11.26 -1.40
CA ARG A 207 -17.36 -12.31 -2.45
C ARG A 207 -16.00 -12.88 -2.84
N ILE A 208 -14.98 -12.04 -3.01
CA ILE A 208 -13.61 -12.48 -3.35
C ILE A 208 -13.07 -13.39 -2.25
N LEU A 209 -13.19 -13.00 -0.99
CA LEU A 209 -12.66 -13.76 0.13
C LEU A 209 -13.43 -15.09 0.34
N ASP A 210 -14.75 -15.10 0.18
CA ASP A 210 -15.55 -16.33 0.24
C ASP A 210 -15.15 -17.31 -0.89
N GLN A 211 -15.01 -16.82 -2.13
CA GLN A 211 -14.53 -17.62 -3.26
C GLN A 211 -13.10 -18.13 -3.06
N ALA A 212 -12.24 -17.37 -2.39
CA ALA A 212 -10.89 -17.77 -2.01
C ALA A 212 -10.87 -18.78 -0.83
N GLY A 213 -12.04 -19.05 -0.22
CA GLY A 213 -12.23 -20.03 0.84
C GLY A 213 -12.00 -19.50 2.26
N PHE A 214 -11.88 -18.18 2.45
CA PHE A 214 -11.90 -17.58 3.79
C PHE A 214 -13.27 -17.63 4.43
N ARG A 215 -13.30 -17.54 5.77
CA ARG A 215 -14.52 -17.52 6.60
C ARG A 215 -14.49 -16.32 7.54
N ASP A 216 -15.61 -16.05 8.21
CA ASP A 216 -15.75 -15.01 9.23
C ASP A 216 -15.27 -13.65 8.74
N VAL A 217 -15.59 -13.32 7.47
CA VAL A 217 -15.15 -12.08 6.84
C VAL A 217 -15.83 -10.89 7.50
N SER A 218 -15.04 -9.98 8.02
CA SER A 218 -15.52 -8.70 8.55
C SER A 218 -14.81 -7.53 7.88
N LEU A 219 -15.56 -6.47 7.58
CA LEU A 219 -15.05 -5.21 7.08
C LEU A 219 -15.50 -4.10 8.02
N GLU A 220 -14.53 -3.43 8.61
CA GLU A 220 -14.78 -2.30 9.50
C GLU A 220 -14.30 -1.01 8.84
N ALA A 221 -15.18 -0.01 8.77
CA ALA A 221 -14.80 1.30 8.26
C ALA A 221 -13.87 2.00 9.27
N LEU A 222 -12.78 2.55 8.77
CA LEU A 222 -11.94 3.50 9.50
C LEU A 222 -11.96 4.84 8.75
N GLU A 223 -12.60 5.82 9.38
CA GLU A 223 -12.54 7.22 8.94
C GLU A 223 -11.47 7.94 9.74
N THR A 224 -10.51 8.52 9.05
CA THR A 224 -9.33 9.13 9.65
C THR A 224 -8.89 10.36 8.85
N LYS A 225 -7.81 10.98 9.28
CA LYS A 225 -7.11 12.01 8.51
C LYS A 225 -5.72 11.51 8.15
N VAL A 226 -5.30 11.77 6.93
CA VAL A 226 -3.93 11.59 6.50
C VAL A 226 -3.21 12.92 6.41
N ARG A 227 -1.96 12.95 6.86
CA ARG A 227 -1.10 14.11 6.79
C ARG A 227 -0.25 14.02 5.54
N VAL A 228 -0.54 14.89 4.57
CA VAL A 228 0.12 14.91 3.26
C VAL A 228 1.45 15.67 3.37
N ALA A 229 2.54 15.03 2.94
CA ALA A 229 3.90 15.57 2.99
C ALA A 229 4.39 15.95 4.41
N GLY A 230 3.92 15.27 5.44
CA GLY A 230 4.36 15.50 6.81
C GLY A 230 3.97 16.90 7.33
N ASP A 231 4.90 17.59 7.97
CA ASP A 231 4.73 18.92 8.56
C ASP A 231 5.12 20.07 7.61
N GLY A 232 5.38 19.77 6.32
CA GLY A 232 5.91 20.70 5.32
C GLY A 232 4.96 21.79 4.80
N GLY A 233 3.74 21.87 5.29
CA GLY A 233 2.75 22.88 4.89
C GLY A 233 2.18 22.70 3.50
N VAL A 234 1.46 23.74 2.99
CA VAL A 234 0.71 23.68 1.72
C VAL A 234 1.64 23.49 0.53
N GLU A 235 2.77 24.16 0.50
CA GLU A 235 3.73 24.06 -0.63
C GLU A 235 4.31 22.65 -0.76
N ALA A 236 4.72 22.03 0.35
CA ALA A 236 5.24 20.68 0.34
C ALA A 236 4.16 19.66 -0.03
N ALA A 237 2.94 19.83 0.50
CA ALA A 237 1.80 18.97 0.16
C ALA A 237 1.43 19.08 -1.32
N THR A 238 1.41 20.29 -1.88
CA THR A 238 1.14 20.53 -3.30
C THR A 238 2.18 19.80 -4.17
N ARG A 239 3.46 20.00 -3.89
CA ARG A 239 4.56 19.35 -4.62
C ARG A 239 4.45 17.83 -4.54
N PHE A 240 4.26 17.29 -3.34
CA PHE A 240 4.13 15.86 -3.13
C PHE A 240 2.97 15.24 -3.92
N LEU A 241 1.80 15.91 -3.96
CA LEU A 241 0.62 15.42 -4.68
C LEU A 241 0.77 15.50 -6.20
N LEU A 242 1.57 16.44 -6.72
CA LEU A 242 1.75 16.63 -8.16
C LEU A 242 2.96 15.86 -8.72
N GLU A 243 4.03 15.71 -7.96
CA GLU A 243 5.29 15.13 -8.43
C GLU A 243 5.58 13.73 -7.82
N GLY A 244 5.00 13.44 -6.66
CA GLY A 244 5.23 12.20 -5.90
C GLY A 244 4.45 11.00 -6.42
N VAL A 245 3.70 10.35 -5.54
CA VAL A 245 2.93 9.14 -5.84
C VAL A 245 1.43 9.38 -5.66
N GLY A 246 0.61 8.78 -6.51
CA GLY A 246 -0.84 8.84 -6.40
C GLY A 246 -1.56 9.26 -7.69
N PRO A 247 -2.89 9.30 -7.66
CA PRO A 247 -3.70 9.56 -8.86
C PRO A 247 -3.44 10.94 -9.48
N THR A 248 -3.24 11.98 -8.65
CA THR A 248 -3.01 13.34 -9.16
C THR A 248 -1.68 13.46 -9.88
N SER A 249 -0.59 12.89 -9.31
CA SER A 249 0.72 12.89 -9.97
C SER A 249 0.73 12.09 -11.27
N GLN A 250 -0.05 11.01 -11.34
CA GLN A 250 -0.22 10.25 -12.58
C GLN A 250 -0.90 11.06 -13.67
N ALA A 251 -1.95 11.82 -13.33
CA ALA A 251 -2.67 12.68 -14.26
C ALA A 251 -1.81 13.85 -14.78
N MET A 252 -0.78 14.26 -14.02
CA MET A 252 0.12 15.37 -14.38
C MET A 252 1.33 14.94 -15.22
N ARG A 253 1.52 13.66 -15.49
CA ARG A 253 2.76 13.11 -16.08
C ARG A 253 3.13 13.74 -17.43
N ASP A 254 2.13 14.05 -18.27
CA ASP A 254 2.31 14.57 -19.61
C ASP A 254 1.87 16.05 -19.73
N ALA A 255 1.72 16.76 -18.61
CA ALA A 255 1.28 18.15 -18.60
C ALA A 255 2.37 19.10 -19.11
N SER A 256 1.98 20.10 -19.91
CA SER A 256 2.89 21.18 -20.32
C SER A 256 3.30 22.07 -19.14
N ALA A 257 4.40 22.82 -19.26
CA ALA A 257 4.88 23.72 -18.22
C ALA A 257 3.81 24.73 -17.77
N GLY A 258 3.09 25.35 -18.71
CA GLY A 258 2.02 26.31 -18.40
C GLY A 258 0.81 25.65 -17.72
N THR A 259 0.49 24.43 -18.12
CA THR A 259 -0.54 23.60 -17.47
C THR A 259 -0.12 23.24 -16.05
N MET A 260 1.14 22.87 -15.85
CA MET A 260 1.69 22.55 -14.53
C MET A 260 1.58 23.74 -13.57
N GLU A 261 1.92 24.94 -14.01
CA GLU A 261 1.82 26.17 -13.20
C GLU A 261 0.37 26.43 -12.77
N ALA A 262 -0.59 26.36 -13.70
CA ALA A 262 -2.01 26.57 -13.44
C ALA A 262 -2.56 25.52 -12.44
N VAL A 263 -2.23 24.23 -12.63
CA VAL A 263 -2.64 23.17 -11.73
C VAL A 263 -2.00 23.32 -10.35
N THR A 264 -0.71 23.66 -10.28
CA THR A 264 -0.01 23.90 -9.01
C THR A 264 -0.70 24.99 -8.21
N SER A 265 -1.03 26.12 -8.83
CA SER A 265 -1.76 27.21 -8.18
C SER A 265 -3.14 26.77 -7.69
N ALA A 266 -3.89 26.03 -8.53
CA ALA A 266 -5.23 25.56 -8.17
C ALA A 266 -5.21 24.55 -7.03
N VAL A 267 -4.28 23.57 -7.06
CA VAL A 267 -4.14 22.56 -5.99
C VAL A 267 -3.69 23.23 -4.69
N ARG A 268 -2.72 24.14 -4.75
CA ARG A 268 -2.27 24.90 -3.58
C ARG A 268 -3.45 25.61 -2.90
N THR A 269 -4.23 26.38 -3.65
CA THR A 269 -5.40 27.09 -3.12
C THR A 269 -6.44 26.13 -2.54
N ALA A 270 -6.66 24.98 -3.18
CA ALA A 270 -7.59 23.96 -2.69
C ALA A 270 -7.14 23.31 -1.39
N LEU A 271 -5.83 23.30 -1.09
CA LEU A 271 -5.27 22.72 0.13
C LEU A 271 -5.22 23.70 1.32
N GLU A 272 -5.26 25.01 1.10
CA GLU A 272 -5.20 26.02 2.15
C GLU A 272 -6.19 25.79 3.31
N PRO A 273 -7.47 25.41 3.06
CA PRO A 273 -8.44 25.17 4.15
C PRO A 273 -8.10 23.95 5.04
N TYR A 274 -7.20 23.08 4.60
CA TYR A 274 -6.80 21.86 5.30
C TYR A 274 -5.47 22.00 6.06
N LEU A 275 -4.88 23.21 6.06
CA LEU A 275 -3.67 23.48 6.82
C LEU A 275 -3.97 23.50 8.31
N THR A 276 -3.21 22.72 9.06
CA THR A 276 -3.24 22.63 10.52
C THR A 276 -1.84 22.91 11.09
N PRO A 277 -1.68 23.10 12.41
CA PRO A 277 -0.35 23.20 13.02
C PRO A 277 0.57 22.00 12.78
N ARG A 278 0.01 20.85 12.36
CA ARG A 278 0.75 19.61 12.06
C ARG A 278 0.99 19.41 10.57
N GLY A 279 0.64 20.34 9.71
CA GLY A 279 0.72 20.21 8.26
C GLY A 279 -0.68 20.12 7.60
N VAL A 280 -0.72 19.71 6.34
CA VAL A 280 -1.98 19.57 5.58
C VAL A 280 -2.63 18.23 5.90
N GLU A 281 -3.82 18.26 6.51
CA GLU A 281 -4.57 17.08 6.93
C GLU A 281 -5.89 16.96 6.18
N LEU A 282 -6.05 15.90 5.40
CA LEU A 282 -7.27 15.62 4.65
C LEU A 282 -7.92 14.30 5.11
N GLY A 283 -9.24 14.22 4.97
CA GLY A 283 -10.00 13.03 5.27
C GLY A 283 -9.58 11.84 4.40
N ALA A 284 -9.59 10.66 5.00
CA ALA A 284 -9.34 9.37 4.37
C ALA A 284 -10.27 8.31 4.95
N SER A 285 -10.77 7.43 4.10
CA SER A 285 -11.66 6.34 4.47
C SER A 285 -11.12 5.02 3.94
N VAL A 286 -10.95 4.05 4.82
CA VAL A 286 -10.44 2.72 4.50
C VAL A 286 -11.33 1.63 5.05
N TRP A 287 -11.27 0.45 4.46
CA TRP A 287 -11.72 -0.79 5.07
C TRP A 287 -10.56 -1.45 5.80
N ILE A 288 -10.77 -1.82 7.06
CA ILE A 288 -9.94 -2.81 7.74
C ILE A 288 -10.66 -4.14 7.63
N VAL A 289 -10.05 -5.07 6.94
CA VAL A 289 -10.65 -6.37 6.61
C VAL A 289 -9.97 -7.46 7.39
N MET A 290 -10.78 -8.31 8.02
CA MET A 290 -10.34 -9.49 8.76
C MET A 290 -11.06 -10.72 8.23
N ALA A 291 -10.37 -11.87 8.20
CA ALA A 291 -10.99 -13.14 7.84
C ALA A 291 -10.21 -14.32 8.45
N SER A 292 -10.91 -15.43 8.69
CA SER A 292 -10.32 -16.69 9.16
C SER A 292 -9.86 -17.55 7.99
N GLY A 293 -8.66 -18.14 8.10
CA GLY A 293 -8.11 -19.04 7.07
C GLY A 293 -8.73 -20.44 7.06
N ALA A 294 -9.56 -20.79 8.08
CA ALA A 294 -10.22 -22.08 8.37
C ALA A 294 -9.27 -23.28 8.49
#